data_989cdd049d7f59b2a4395dea645f50a5
#
_entry.id   989cdd049d7f59b2a4395dea645f50a5
#
_cell.length_a   1.000
_cell.length_b   1.000
_cell.length_c   1.000
_cell.angle_alpha   90.00
_cell.angle_beta   90.00
_cell.angle_gamma   90.00
#
_symmetry.space_group_name_H-M   'P 1'
#
loop_
_entity.id
_entity.type
_entity.pdbx_description
1 polymer ?
#
loop_
_entity_poly.entity_id
_entity_poly.type
_entity_poly.pdbx_seq_one_letter_code
_entity_poly.pdbx_strand_id
1 'polypeptide(L)'
;GVAGLIHDIGIQKIDDSITHKSLELDALEFKQMQKHPKYGVEIIEHNHIHNPYIIDGVLHHHERYDGSGYPNKLYASQISEFASILGICDVFDALTNNRPHRKKHTYFEALKLMLKDESMRNKFNDAYLKIFLKSLI
;
A
#
# COMPACT_ATOMS: atom_id res chain seq x y z
N GLY A 1 -10.27 -4.76 -8.22
CA GLY A 1 -10.66 -3.87 -9.30
C GLY A 1 -9.48 -3.17 -9.95
N VAL A 2 -9.72 -2.26 -10.92
CA VAL A 2 -8.67 -1.60 -11.73
C VAL A 2 -7.60 -0.94 -10.87
N ALA A 3 -7.97 -0.17 -9.84
CA ALA A 3 -7.00 0.47 -8.95
C ALA A 3 -5.99 -0.52 -8.35
N GLY A 4 -6.45 -1.71 -7.95
CA GLY A 4 -5.56 -2.76 -7.42
C GLY A 4 -4.56 -3.31 -8.45
N LEU A 5 -4.90 -3.27 -9.75
CA LEU A 5 -3.99 -3.72 -10.82
C LEU A 5 -2.91 -2.70 -11.14
N ILE A 6 -3.18 -1.41 -10.91
CA ILE A 6 -2.29 -0.33 -11.35
C ILE A 6 -1.78 0.55 -10.20
N HIS A 7 -2.04 0.19 -8.92
CA HIS A 7 -1.67 1.03 -7.78
C HIS A 7 -0.17 1.34 -7.73
N ASP A 8 0.65 0.41 -8.16
CA ASP A 8 2.11 0.50 -8.19
C ASP A 8 2.70 0.96 -9.53
N ILE A 9 1.86 1.38 -10.51
CA ILE A 9 2.34 1.76 -11.85
C ILE A 9 3.41 2.86 -11.80
N GLY A 10 3.39 3.69 -10.78
CA GLY A 10 4.38 4.76 -10.60
C GLY A 10 5.79 4.28 -10.24
N ILE A 11 5.95 3.01 -9.85
CA ILE A 11 7.28 2.42 -9.60
C ILE A 11 8.16 2.49 -10.83
N GLN A 12 7.59 2.43 -12.04
CA GLN A 12 8.35 2.56 -13.28
C GLN A 12 9.08 3.91 -13.46
N LYS A 13 8.75 4.94 -12.66
CA LYS A 13 9.49 6.23 -12.62
C LYS A 13 10.54 6.28 -11.51
N ILE A 14 10.67 5.23 -10.71
CA ILE A 14 11.71 5.13 -9.69
C ILE A 14 12.94 4.50 -10.33
N ASP A 15 14.12 4.94 -9.90
CA ASP A 15 15.39 4.43 -10.40
C ASP A 15 15.52 2.92 -10.20
N ASP A 16 15.99 2.22 -11.24
CA ASP A 16 16.14 0.75 -11.23
C ASP A 16 17.08 0.26 -10.13
N SER A 17 18.08 1.06 -9.76
CA SER A 17 18.98 0.74 -8.64
C SER A 17 18.27 0.65 -7.29
N ILE A 18 17.13 1.33 -7.14
CA ILE A 18 16.29 1.28 -5.93
C ILE A 18 15.27 0.13 -6.04
N THR A 19 14.60 0.00 -7.19
CA THR A 19 13.52 -0.97 -7.37
C THR A 19 14.00 -2.42 -7.40
N HIS A 20 15.21 -2.67 -7.93
CA HIS A 20 15.83 -3.98 -8.04
C HIS A 20 16.87 -4.26 -6.94
N LYS A 21 17.00 -3.39 -5.95
CA LYS A 21 17.96 -3.56 -4.87
C LYS A 21 17.66 -4.82 -4.07
N SER A 22 18.67 -5.66 -3.90
CA SER A 22 18.56 -6.91 -3.13
C SER A 22 18.70 -6.72 -1.62
N LEU A 23 19.06 -5.54 -1.14
CA LEU A 23 19.19 -5.16 0.25
C LEU A 23 18.04 -4.22 0.66
N GLU A 24 17.85 -4.05 1.94
CA GLU A 24 16.91 -3.04 2.44
C GLU A 24 17.26 -1.65 1.92
N LEU A 25 16.24 -0.86 1.62
CA LEU A 25 16.41 0.53 1.21
C LEU A 25 16.89 1.37 2.38
N ASP A 26 17.87 2.21 2.14
CA ASP A 26 18.23 3.24 3.12
C ASP A 26 17.15 4.34 3.18
N ALA A 27 17.32 5.29 4.11
CA ALA A 27 16.33 6.34 4.35
C ALA A 27 16.12 7.27 3.12
N LEU A 28 17.16 7.50 2.31
CA LEU A 28 17.06 8.34 1.11
C LEU A 28 16.38 7.58 -0.02
N GLU A 29 16.76 6.33 -0.24
CA GLU A 29 16.14 5.44 -1.21
C GLU A 29 14.65 5.20 -0.90
N PHE A 30 14.33 4.95 0.38
CA PHE A 30 12.94 4.81 0.82
C PHE A 30 12.13 6.09 0.55
N LYS A 31 12.73 7.27 0.77
CA LYS A 31 12.09 8.55 0.45
C LYS A 31 11.86 8.74 -1.05
N GLN A 32 12.71 8.18 -1.91
CA GLN A 32 12.47 8.15 -3.35
C GLN A 32 11.32 7.17 -3.67
N MET A 33 11.33 5.98 -3.10
CA MET A 33 10.27 4.99 -3.28
C MET A 33 8.89 5.54 -2.89
N GLN A 34 8.81 6.34 -1.82
CA GLN A 34 7.56 6.99 -1.38
C GLN A 34 6.93 7.95 -2.41
N LYS A 35 7.61 8.26 -3.51
CA LYS A 35 7.07 9.12 -4.57
C LYS A 35 6.20 8.35 -5.58
N HIS A 36 6.29 7.01 -5.64
CA HIS A 36 5.59 6.24 -6.66
C HIS A 36 4.07 6.45 -6.67
N PRO A 37 3.34 6.68 -5.56
CA PRO A 37 1.91 6.96 -5.65
C PRO A 37 1.60 8.23 -6.45
N LYS A 38 2.40 9.30 -6.27
CA LYS A 38 2.26 10.53 -7.04
C LYS A 38 2.60 10.32 -8.51
N TYR A 39 3.69 9.61 -8.79
CA TYR A 39 4.05 9.23 -10.16
C TYR A 39 2.99 8.35 -10.82
N GLY A 40 2.34 7.48 -10.04
CA GLY A 40 1.22 6.68 -10.51
C GLY A 40 0.05 7.56 -10.98
N VAL A 41 -0.33 8.55 -10.19
CA VAL A 41 -1.37 9.52 -10.57
C VAL A 41 -0.99 10.26 -11.85
N GLU A 42 0.22 10.78 -11.96
CA GLU A 42 0.70 11.46 -13.18
C GLU A 42 0.57 10.57 -14.42
N ILE A 43 0.92 9.27 -14.30
CA ILE A 43 0.84 8.32 -15.42
C ILE A 43 -0.60 8.06 -15.82
N ILE A 44 -1.50 7.80 -14.86
CA ILE A 44 -2.89 7.47 -15.17
C ILE A 44 -3.64 8.66 -15.73
N GLU A 45 -3.39 9.88 -15.24
CA GLU A 45 -3.97 11.11 -15.78
C GLU A 45 -3.44 11.41 -17.19
N HIS A 46 -2.15 11.21 -17.44
CA HIS A 46 -1.57 11.34 -18.79
C HIS A 46 -2.21 10.38 -19.79
N ASN A 47 -2.64 9.20 -19.32
CA ASN A 47 -3.36 8.22 -20.13
C ASN A 47 -4.91 8.43 -20.12
N HIS A 48 -5.37 9.63 -19.78
CA HIS A 48 -6.78 10.02 -19.79
C HIS A 48 -7.69 9.19 -18.86
N ILE A 49 -7.14 8.62 -17.80
CA ILE A 49 -7.93 7.96 -16.77
C ILE A 49 -8.24 8.99 -15.67
N HIS A 50 -9.45 9.53 -15.69
CA HIS A 50 -9.88 10.59 -14.77
C HIS A 50 -10.89 10.08 -13.72
N ASN A 51 -10.92 8.79 -13.45
CA ASN A 51 -11.81 8.23 -12.43
C ASN A 51 -11.29 8.58 -11.03
N PRO A 52 -12.04 9.36 -10.22
CA PRO A 52 -11.56 9.85 -8.93
C PRO A 52 -11.30 8.73 -7.92
N TYR A 53 -12.03 7.62 -7.99
CA TYR A 53 -11.80 6.47 -7.12
C TYR A 53 -10.51 5.72 -7.45
N ILE A 54 -10.14 5.65 -8.73
CA ILE A 54 -8.87 5.06 -9.16
C ILE A 54 -7.71 5.94 -8.73
N ILE A 55 -7.81 7.25 -9.01
CA ILE A 55 -6.79 8.24 -8.63
C ILE A 55 -6.57 8.22 -7.12
N ASP A 56 -7.63 8.26 -6.33
CA ASP A 56 -7.56 8.24 -4.88
C ASP A 56 -6.92 6.95 -4.35
N GLY A 57 -7.33 5.79 -4.87
CA GLY A 57 -6.74 4.50 -4.50
C GLY A 57 -5.24 4.44 -4.80
N VAL A 58 -4.82 4.86 -6.01
CA VAL A 58 -3.40 4.88 -6.41
C VAL A 58 -2.60 5.87 -5.57
N LEU A 59 -3.15 7.04 -5.25
CA LEU A 59 -2.44 8.05 -4.48
C LEU A 59 -2.27 7.66 -3.00
N HIS A 60 -3.30 7.03 -2.40
CA HIS A 60 -3.40 6.92 -0.95
C HIS A 60 -3.31 5.49 -0.39
N HIS A 61 -2.99 4.47 -1.21
CA HIS A 61 -2.91 3.07 -0.73
C HIS A 61 -1.82 2.83 0.34
N HIS A 62 -0.85 3.71 0.45
CA HIS A 62 0.16 3.70 1.51
C HIS A 62 -0.16 4.61 2.70
N GLU A 63 -1.29 5.29 2.70
CA GLU A 63 -1.74 5.99 3.90
C GLU A 63 -2.09 5.00 5.00
N ARG A 64 -1.93 5.41 6.23
CA ARG A 64 -2.19 4.59 7.42
C ARG A 64 -3.08 5.35 8.38
N TYR A 65 -4.00 4.62 9.00
CA TYR A 65 -5.08 5.18 9.82
C TYR A 65 -4.58 6.04 11.00
N ASP A 66 -3.35 5.76 11.47
CA ASP A 66 -2.64 6.49 12.51
C ASP A 66 -1.84 7.71 11.99
N GLY A 67 -1.92 8.04 10.71
CA GLY A 67 -1.18 9.14 10.08
C GLY A 67 0.30 8.85 9.80
N SER A 68 0.76 7.61 10.03
CA SER A 68 2.16 7.21 9.76
C SER A 68 2.44 6.93 8.29
N GLY A 69 1.42 6.98 7.43
CA GLY A 69 1.49 6.67 6.01
C GLY A 69 2.09 7.79 5.16
N TYR A 70 1.98 7.63 3.86
CA TYR A 70 2.41 8.59 2.84
C TYR A 70 1.51 8.50 1.60
N PRO A 71 1.50 9.51 0.70
CA PRO A 71 2.36 10.68 0.64
C PRO A 71 1.85 11.89 1.43
N ASN A 72 0.59 11.91 1.88
CA ASN A 72 -0.05 13.08 2.45
C ASN A 72 -0.19 13.02 3.98
N LYS A 73 0.17 11.89 4.60
CA LYS A 73 0.03 11.62 6.03
C LYS A 73 -1.40 11.84 6.54
N LEU A 74 -2.35 11.32 5.78
CA LEU A 74 -3.76 11.37 6.13
C LEU A 74 -4.03 10.57 7.40
N TYR A 75 -4.98 11.06 8.21
CA TYR A 75 -5.32 10.44 9.48
C TYR A 75 -6.78 9.97 9.49
N ALA A 76 -7.02 8.76 9.93
CA ALA A 76 -8.35 8.21 10.21
C ALA A 76 -9.36 8.44 9.05
N SER A 77 -10.44 9.18 9.30
CA SER A 77 -11.52 9.43 8.33
C SER A 77 -11.12 10.31 7.13
N GLN A 78 -9.90 10.84 7.12
CA GLN A 78 -9.38 11.54 5.94
C GLN A 78 -8.99 10.57 4.81
N ILE A 79 -8.75 9.27 5.15
CA ILE A 79 -8.45 8.22 4.18
C ILE A 79 -9.78 7.67 3.67
N SER A 80 -9.95 7.67 2.35
CA SER A 80 -11.17 7.13 1.74
C SER A 80 -11.32 5.62 2.02
N GLU A 81 -12.55 5.15 1.89
CA GLU A 81 -12.85 3.72 1.94
C GLU A 81 -12.03 2.93 0.91
N PHE A 82 -11.94 3.45 -0.32
CA PHE A 82 -11.21 2.83 -1.42
C PHE A 82 -9.73 2.65 -1.11
N ALA A 83 -9.06 3.72 -0.67
CA ALA A 83 -7.65 3.69 -0.29
C ALA A 83 -7.41 2.79 0.94
N SER A 84 -8.32 2.82 1.92
CA SER A 84 -8.25 1.96 3.11
C SER A 84 -8.29 0.47 2.75
N ILE A 85 -9.24 0.06 1.91
CA ILE A 85 -9.38 -1.33 1.48
C ILE A 85 -8.16 -1.76 0.64
N LEU A 86 -7.74 -0.91 -0.30
CA LEU A 86 -6.58 -1.21 -1.14
C LEU A 86 -5.31 -1.35 -0.30
N GLY A 87 -5.09 -0.47 0.68
CA GLY A 87 -3.94 -0.53 1.58
C GLY A 87 -3.91 -1.79 2.47
N ILE A 88 -5.09 -2.31 2.88
CA ILE A 88 -5.20 -3.59 3.59
C ILE A 88 -4.78 -4.75 2.67
N CYS A 89 -5.31 -4.77 1.44
CA CYS A 89 -5.00 -5.81 0.45
C CYS A 89 -3.52 -5.80 0.07
N ASP A 90 -2.93 -4.62 -0.17
CA ASP A 90 -1.51 -4.46 -0.51
C ASP A 90 -0.60 -5.00 0.61
N VAL A 91 -0.87 -4.64 1.87
CA VAL A 91 -0.08 -5.16 3.00
C VAL A 91 -0.23 -6.67 3.14
N PHE A 92 -1.42 -7.21 2.97
CA PHE A 92 -1.63 -8.67 3.02
C PHE A 92 -0.87 -9.38 1.90
N ASP A 93 -0.96 -8.86 0.67
CA ASP A 93 -0.21 -9.37 -0.48
C ASP A 93 1.30 -9.33 -0.22
N ALA A 94 1.80 -8.19 0.26
CA ALA A 94 3.20 -8.02 0.61
C ALA A 94 3.68 -9.01 1.70
N LEU A 95 2.83 -9.38 2.64
CA LEU A 95 3.15 -10.36 3.69
C LEU A 95 3.14 -11.79 3.18
N THR A 96 2.27 -12.12 2.25
CA THR A 96 2.01 -13.50 1.78
C THR A 96 2.81 -13.90 0.53
N ASN A 97 3.43 -12.94 -0.16
CA ASN A 97 4.30 -13.19 -1.29
C ASN A 97 5.79 -13.16 -0.93
N ASN A 98 6.59 -13.90 -1.69
CA ASN A 98 8.05 -13.87 -1.54
C ASN A 98 8.58 -12.50 -1.96
N ARG A 99 9.45 -11.93 -1.12
CA ARG A 99 10.23 -10.74 -1.45
C ARG A 99 11.73 -11.04 -1.29
N PRO A 100 12.63 -10.37 -2.02
CA PRO A 100 14.08 -10.66 -1.98
C PRO A 100 14.66 -10.74 -0.57
N HIS A 101 14.11 -9.96 0.38
CA HIS A 101 14.64 -9.84 1.74
C HIS A 101 13.84 -10.58 2.80
N ARG A 102 12.70 -11.21 2.44
CA ARG A 102 11.83 -11.83 3.43
C ARG A 102 11.09 -13.03 2.85
N LYS A 103 11.12 -14.15 3.60
CA LYS A 103 10.25 -15.29 3.32
C LYS A 103 8.79 -14.87 3.49
N LYS A 104 7.92 -15.42 2.65
CA LYS A 104 6.47 -15.24 2.78
C LYS A 104 5.96 -15.81 4.08
N HIS A 105 5.00 -15.13 4.67
CA HIS A 105 4.19 -15.67 5.74
C HIS A 105 3.06 -16.56 5.19
N THR A 106 2.61 -17.51 5.97
CA THR A 106 1.32 -18.15 5.70
C THR A 106 0.19 -17.11 5.85
N TYR A 107 -0.95 -17.36 5.26
CA TYR A 107 -2.11 -16.47 5.40
C TYR A 107 -2.48 -16.23 6.86
N PHE A 108 -2.42 -17.28 7.68
CA PHE A 108 -2.71 -17.16 9.12
C PHE A 108 -1.69 -16.27 9.85
N GLU A 109 -0.40 -16.43 9.56
CA GLU A 109 0.66 -15.58 10.14
C GLU A 109 0.51 -14.12 9.71
N ALA A 110 0.23 -13.86 8.42
CA ALA A 110 0.00 -12.52 7.91
C ALA A 110 -1.18 -11.84 8.63
N LEU A 111 -2.31 -12.54 8.77
CA LEU A 111 -3.47 -12.04 9.49
C LEU A 111 -3.18 -11.77 10.97
N LYS A 112 -2.42 -12.67 11.60
CA LYS A 112 -2.00 -12.49 13.00
C LYS A 112 -1.12 -11.25 13.17
N LEU A 113 -0.19 -11.01 12.23
CA LEU A 113 0.64 -9.79 12.22
C LEU A 113 -0.23 -8.54 12.08
N MET A 114 -1.11 -8.49 11.08
CA MET A 114 -1.97 -7.32 10.84
C MET A 114 -2.90 -6.99 12.02
N LEU A 115 -3.30 -8.00 12.80
CA LEU A 115 -4.23 -7.84 13.92
C LEU A 115 -3.56 -7.56 15.26
N LYS A 116 -2.39 -8.16 15.52
CA LYS A 116 -1.83 -8.27 16.86
C LYS A 116 -0.44 -7.67 17.02
N ASP A 117 0.26 -7.43 15.91
CA ASP A 117 1.59 -6.84 15.97
C ASP A 117 1.50 -5.35 16.34
N GLU A 118 2.28 -4.93 17.33
CA GLU A 118 2.29 -3.54 17.79
C GLU A 118 2.69 -2.56 16.68
N SER A 119 3.57 -2.98 15.77
CA SER A 119 4.00 -2.18 14.63
C SER A 119 2.90 -1.94 13.59
N MET A 120 1.88 -2.81 13.57
CA MET A 120 0.70 -2.73 12.69
C MET A 120 -0.53 -2.15 13.40
N ARG A 121 -0.44 -1.99 14.72
CA ARG A 121 -1.56 -1.51 15.54
C ARG A 121 -1.99 -0.11 15.08
N ASN A 122 -3.30 0.08 14.95
CA ASN A 122 -3.92 1.34 14.52
C ASN A 122 -3.57 1.81 13.09
N LYS A 123 -2.88 1.00 12.28
CA LYS A 123 -2.56 1.36 10.88
C LYS A 123 -3.72 1.17 9.91
N PHE A 124 -4.71 0.40 10.31
CA PHE A 124 -5.87 0.08 9.46
C PHE A 124 -7.18 0.51 10.13
N ASN A 125 -8.20 0.72 9.31
CA ASN A 125 -9.57 0.84 9.81
C ASN A 125 -10.05 -0.54 10.27
N ASP A 126 -10.41 -0.67 11.55
CA ASP A 126 -10.82 -1.94 12.16
C ASP A 126 -12.04 -2.57 11.49
N ALA A 127 -12.99 -1.76 11.03
CA ALA A 127 -14.19 -2.28 10.37
C ALA A 127 -13.83 -2.93 9.03
N TYR A 128 -13.03 -2.26 8.21
CA TYR A 128 -12.59 -2.80 6.91
C TYR A 128 -11.67 -4.00 7.07
N LEU A 129 -10.76 -3.97 8.07
CA LEU A 129 -9.90 -5.11 8.36
C LEU A 129 -10.73 -6.34 8.77
N LYS A 130 -11.76 -6.16 9.60
CA LYS A 130 -12.68 -7.27 9.98
C LYS A 130 -13.47 -7.81 8.79
N ILE A 131 -13.91 -6.95 7.87
CA ILE A 131 -14.60 -7.37 6.64
C ILE A 131 -13.65 -8.18 5.76
N PHE A 132 -12.43 -7.68 5.56
CA PHE A 132 -11.39 -8.37 4.80
C PHE A 132 -11.12 -9.77 5.38
N LEU A 133 -10.95 -9.88 6.69
CA LEU A 133 -10.76 -11.17 7.37
C LEU A 133 -11.90 -12.15 7.10
N LYS A 134 -13.15 -11.69 7.16
CA LYS A 134 -14.32 -12.52 6.89
C LYS A 134 -14.39 -12.97 5.43
N SER A 135 -13.82 -12.24 4.49
CA SER A 135 -13.81 -12.60 3.07
C SER A 135 -12.81 -13.70 2.71
N LEU A 136 -11.89 -14.03 3.62
CA LEU A 136 -10.86 -15.06 3.43
C LEU A 136 -11.23 -16.42 4.04
N ILE A 137 -12.35 -16.50 4.76
CA ILE A 137 -12.88 -17.70 5.42
C ILE A 137 -14.09 -18.19 4.64
#